data_46b246a9f20e0d42eb3272bdbbe7b9a2
#
_entry.id   46b246a9f20e0d42eb3272bdbbe7b9a2
#
_cell.length_a   1.000
_cell.length_b   1.000
_cell.length_c   1.000
_cell.angle_alpha   90.00
_cell.angle_beta   90.00
_cell.angle_gamma   90.00
#
_symmetry.space_group_name_H-M   'P 1'
#
loop_
_entity.id
_entity.type
_entity.pdbx_description
1 polymer ?
#
loop_
_entity_poly.entity_id
_entity_poly.type
_entity_poly.pdbx_seq_one_letter_code
_entity_poly.pdbx_strand_id
1 'polypeptide(L)'
;MTIGKGTDVALCLHGFGRSAEDFTLFETILEPNQSIIAINLLAHGNSTFPSSRISRNPLSKEEWFYLIEAFVNFLGIEQFHLVGYSMGGRMAMVLAELMPERLKSLILIAPDGLKVNWVYRFVSETKLGRILYRSIIDSPNWILRMVDMLRFLRVLHPKIQRFVHVQLETKSKRQLVYDAWLIHRQLFPRLALLARKIEEHHIPFELIFGTYDRVIPARDGKRLLKHFKQEHRPTLLNLGHRLLHPTTVEHLSETGMWMPSAKP
;
A
#
# COMPACT_ATOMS: atom_id res chain seq x y z
N MET A 1 12.16 2.66 -10.87
CA MET A 1 13.34 3.40 -10.32
C MET A 1 14.22 2.38 -9.61
N THR A 2 15.53 2.46 -9.83
CA THR A 2 16.51 1.59 -9.16
C THR A 2 17.50 2.46 -8.38
N ILE A 3 17.82 2.06 -7.15
CA ILE A 3 18.81 2.70 -6.27
C ILE A 3 19.77 1.60 -5.81
N GLY A 4 21.07 1.85 -5.80
CA GLY A 4 22.08 0.82 -5.53
C GLY A 4 22.38 -0.05 -6.74
N LYS A 5 23.33 -0.98 -6.57
CA LYS A 5 23.82 -1.90 -7.63
C LYS A 5 23.95 -3.35 -7.15
N GLY A 6 23.53 -3.61 -5.91
CA GLY A 6 23.62 -4.93 -5.30
C GLY A 6 22.61 -5.91 -5.89
N THR A 7 22.89 -7.19 -5.68
CA THR A 7 22.03 -8.31 -6.11
C THR A 7 20.98 -8.69 -5.07
N ASP A 8 21.12 -8.22 -3.84
CA ASP A 8 20.10 -8.36 -2.82
C ASP A 8 19.09 -7.22 -2.97
N VAL A 9 17.85 -7.56 -3.31
CA VAL A 9 16.88 -6.61 -3.86
C VAL A 9 15.69 -6.41 -2.91
N ALA A 10 15.36 -5.13 -2.62
CA ALA A 10 14.09 -4.74 -2.05
C ALA A 10 13.13 -4.23 -3.14
N LEU A 11 12.04 -4.95 -3.39
CA LEU A 11 10.95 -4.48 -4.22
C LEU A 11 10.00 -3.61 -3.39
N CYS A 12 9.87 -2.33 -3.78
CA CYS A 12 9.16 -1.33 -3.01
C CYS A 12 7.90 -0.82 -3.72
N LEU A 13 6.77 -0.82 -2.99
CA LEU A 13 5.44 -0.43 -3.47
C LEU A 13 4.92 0.78 -2.70
N HIS A 14 4.74 1.92 -3.39
CA HIS A 14 4.35 3.19 -2.78
C HIS A 14 2.84 3.28 -2.44
N GLY A 15 2.46 4.31 -1.68
CA GLY A 15 1.08 4.61 -1.33
C GLY A 15 0.30 5.34 -2.42
N PHE A 16 -1.02 5.49 -2.22
CA PHE A 16 -1.89 6.26 -3.11
C PHE A 16 -1.41 7.72 -3.27
N GLY A 17 -1.41 8.21 -4.51
CA GLY A 17 -0.99 9.58 -4.85
C GLY A 17 0.50 9.86 -4.62
N ARG A 18 1.31 8.82 -4.50
CA ARG A 18 2.76 8.85 -4.31
C ARG A 18 3.45 8.27 -5.53
N SER A 19 4.77 8.15 -5.48
CA SER A 19 5.57 7.58 -6.57
C SER A 19 6.74 6.75 -6.03
N ALA A 20 7.44 6.09 -6.93
CA ALA A 20 8.63 5.29 -6.63
C ALA A 20 9.74 6.10 -5.95
N GLU A 21 9.84 7.40 -6.26
CA GLU A 21 10.83 8.33 -5.72
C GLU A 21 10.76 8.50 -4.20
N ASP A 22 9.61 8.19 -3.57
CA ASP A 22 9.50 8.23 -2.11
C ASP A 22 10.46 7.27 -1.40
N PHE A 23 10.93 6.24 -2.08
CA PHE A 23 11.87 5.28 -1.52
C PHE A 23 13.34 5.72 -1.60
N THR A 24 13.67 6.87 -2.21
CA THR A 24 15.04 7.41 -2.20
C THR A 24 15.56 7.65 -0.79
N LEU A 25 14.66 7.93 0.16
CA LEU A 25 15.06 8.13 1.55
C LEU A 25 15.73 6.90 2.20
N PHE A 26 15.52 5.69 1.66
CA PHE A 26 16.12 4.44 2.14
C PHE A 26 17.51 4.19 1.55
N GLU A 27 17.98 5.01 0.62
CA GLU A 27 19.33 4.92 0.05
C GLU A 27 20.41 5.01 1.15
N THR A 28 20.14 5.76 2.21
CA THR A 28 21.09 6.02 3.31
C THR A 28 21.39 4.79 4.16
N ILE A 29 20.58 3.74 4.06
CA ILE A 29 20.74 2.49 4.83
C ILE A 29 21.02 1.27 3.95
N LEU A 30 21.30 1.50 2.66
CA LEU A 30 21.71 0.42 1.75
C LEU A 30 23.15 -0.01 1.99
N GLU A 31 23.34 -1.30 2.09
CA GLU A 31 24.67 -1.92 2.03
C GLU A 31 25.15 -2.07 0.57
N PRO A 32 26.46 -2.22 0.32
CA PRO A 32 26.99 -2.31 -1.05
C PRO A 32 26.42 -3.44 -1.91
N ASN A 33 25.98 -4.55 -1.29
CA ASN A 33 25.37 -5.70 -1.97
C ASN A 33 23.84 -5.55 -2.13
N GLN A 34 23.25 -4.46 -1.64
CA GLN A 34 21.81 -4.20 -1.66
C GLN A 34 21.40 -3.23 -2.76
N SER A 35 20.17 -3.36 -3.21
CA SER A 35 19.51 -2.40 -4.10
C SER A 35 18.01 -2.31 -3.83
N ILE A 36 17.44 -1.14 -4.16
CA ILE A 36 15.99 -0.92 -4.13
C ILE A 36 15.50 -0.87 -5.57
N ILE A 37 14.43 -1.59 -5.84
CA ILE A 37 13.63 -1.46 -7.05
C ILE A 37 12.25 -0.98 -6.65
N ALA A 38 11.98 0.31 -6.84
CA ALA A 38 10.68 0.89 -6.57
C ALA A 38 9.89 1.05 -7.87
N ILE A 39 8.65 0.55 -7.89
CA ILE A 39 7.78 0.62 -9.06
C ILE A 39 6.64 1.60 -8.85
N ASN A 40 6.28 2.35 -9.89
CA ASN A 40 5.05 3.12 -9.89
C ASN A 40 3.87 2.19 -10.10
N LEU A 41 2.95 2.17 -9.14
CA LEU A 41 1.73 1.37 -9.22
C LEU A 41 0.83 1.87 -10.35
N LEU A 42 -0.01 0.99 -10.91
CA LEU A 42 -0.92 1.36 -12.00
C LEU A 42 -1.76 2.59 -11.64
N ALA A 43 -1.97 3.46 -12.61
CA ALA A 43 -2.54 4.80 -12.51
C ALA A 43 -1.65 5.83 -11.78
N HIS A 44 -0.39 5.52 -11.45
CA HIS A 44 0.55 6.47 -10.83
C HIS A 44 1.82 6.63 -11.68
N GLY A 45 2.39 7.83 -11.64
CA GLY A 45 3.55 8.18 -12.47
C GLY A 45 3.27 7.89 -13.94
N ASN A 46 4.17 7.18 -14.61
CA ASN A 46 4.03 6.78 -16.02
C ASN A 46 3.36 5.39 -16.17
N SER A 47 2.93 4.75 -15.07
CA SER A 47 2.28 3.44 -15.12
C SER A 47 0.81 3.59 -15.47
N THR A 48 0.40 3.10 -16.63
CA THR A 48 -0.96 3.21 -17.15
C THR A 48 -1.72 1.89 -17.03
N PHE A 49 -3.04 1.98 -17.10
CA PHE A 49 -3.94 0.83 -17.21
C PHE A 49 -4.96 1.10 -18.32
N PRO A 50 -5.33 0.12 -19.16
CA PRO A 50 -6.26 0.34 -20.26
C PRO A 50 -7.59 0.93 -19.77
N SER A 51 -7.96 2.12 -20.26
CA SER A 51 -9.14 2.86 -19.81
C SER A 51 -10.45 2.08 -19.99
N SER A 52 -10.54 1.26 -21.06
CA SER A 52 -11.67 0.36 -21.32
C SER A 52 -11.89 -0.69 -20.24
N ARG A 53 -10.85 -1.05 -19.49
CA ARG A 53 -10.88 -2.06 -18.43
C ARG A 53 -11.26 -1.50 -17.06
N ILE A 54 -10.96 -0.23 -16.76
CA ILE A 54 -11.04 0.38 -15.41
C ILE A 54 -12.35 0.02 -14.69
N SER A 55 -13.50 0.20 -15.37
CA SER A 55 -14.81 -0.02 -14.74
C SER A 55 -15.35 -1.44 -14.90
N ARG A 56 -14.90 -2.21 -15.89
CA ARG A 56 -15.48 -3.49 -16.29
C ARG A 56 -14.62 -4.68 -15.90
N ASN A 57 -13.32 -4.61 -16.16
CA ASN A 57 -12.37 -5.70 -15.98
C ASN A 57 -11.11 -5.18 -15.22
N PRO A 58 -11.19 -5.00 -13.88
CA PRO A 58 -10.09 -4.49 -13.07
C PRO A 58 -8.92 -5.47 -13.06
N LEU A 59 -7.82 -5.04 -12.47
CA LEU A 59 -6.67 -5.89 -12.20
C LEU A 59 -7.06 -7.01 -11.24
N SER A 60 -6.95 -8.26 -11.67
CA SER A 60 -7.15 -9.42 -10.81
C SER A 60 -5.91 -9.72 -9.95
N LYS A 61 -6.05 -10.59 -8.93
CA LYS A 61 -4.91 -11.04 -8.14
C LYS A 61 -3.90 -11.84 -8.99
N GLU A 62 -4.41 -12.65 -9.89
CA GLU A 62 -3.62 -13.49 -10.79
C GLU A 62 -2.86 -12.63 -11.79
N GLU A 63 -3.50 -11.60 -12.37
CA GLU A 63 -2.82 -10.65 -13.26
C GLU A 63 -1.73 -9.86 -12.51
N TRP A 64 -2.00 -9.45 -11.26
CA TRP A 64 -1.02 -8.76 -10.42
C TRP A 64 0.17 -9.66 -10.11
N PHE A 65 -0.07 -10.92 -9.77
CA PHE A 65 0.95 -11.94 -9.58
C PHE A 65 1.82 -12.08 -10.84
N TYR A 66 1.21 -12.39 -11.99
CA TYR A 66 1.95 -12.61 -13.24
C TYR A 66 2.75 -11.38 -13.70
N LEU A 67 2.21 -10.17 -13.45
CA LEU A 67 2.91 -8.92 -13.78
C LEU A 67 4.20 -8.79 -12.96
N ILE A 68 4.14 -9.05 -11.66
CA ILE A 68 5.32 -8.96 -10.79
C ILE A 68 6.27 -10.14 -11.04
N GLU A 69 5.75 -11.33 -11.21
CA GLU A 69 6.55 -12.51 -11.53
C GLU A 69 7.35 -12.32 -12.82
N ALA A 70 6.70 -11.87 -13.90
CA ALA A 70 7.36 -11.57 -15.16
C ALA A 70 8.42 -10.47 -15.00
N PHE A 71 8.12 -9.45 -14.21
CA PHE A 71 9.03 -8.33 -13.96
C PHE A 71 10.29 -8.78 -13.21
N VAL A 72 10.15 -9.52 -12.11
CA VAL A 72 11.31 -9.98 -11.33
C VAL A 72 12.11 -11.04 -12.08
N ASN A 73 11.46 -11.91 -12.86
CA ASN A 73 12.15 -12.90 -13.71
C ASN A 73 12.92 -12.21 -14.84
N PHE A 74 12.38 -11.16 -15.48
CA PHE A 74 13.09 -10.38 -16.48
C PHE A 74 14.37 -9.72 -15.93
N LEU A 75 14.37 -9.36 -14.64
CA LEU A 75 15.53 -8.79 -13.95
C LEU A 75 16.47 -9.87 -13.37
N GLY A 76 16.16 -11.16 -13.51
CA GLY A 76 16.96 -12.26 -12.97
C GLY A 76 16.88 -12.37 -11.43
N ILE A 77 15.82 -11.84 -10.82
CA ILE A 77 15.65 -11.83 -9.36
C ILE A 77 14.88 -13.09 -8.95
N GLU A 78 15.53 -14.00 -8.24
CA GLU A 78 14.91 -15.23 -7.74
C GLU A 78 14.11 -14.98 -6.46
N GLN A 79 14.71 -14.27 -5.50
CA GLN A 79 14.08 -13.90 -4.22
C GLN A 79 14.35 -12.42 -3.91
N PHE A 80 13.42 -11.78 -3.22
CA PHE A 80 13.49 -10.35 -2.90
C PHE A 80 12.86 -10.03 -1.55
N HIS A 81 13.28 -8.92 -0.96
CA HIS A 81 12.58 -8.29 0.16
C HIS A 81 11.41 -7.47 -0.39
N LEU A 82 10.25 -7.57 0.25
CA LEU A 82 9.06 -6.86 -0.22
C LEU A 82 8.66 -5.78 0.79
N VAL A 83 8.62 -4.54 0.33
CA VAL A 83 8.26 -3.38 1.15
C VAL A 83 7.01 -2.74 0.58
N GLY A 84 5.97 -2.59 1.39
CA GLY A 84 4.73 -1.96 0.94
C GLY A 84 4.24 -0.87 1.89
N TYR A 85 3.98 0.33 1.34
CA TYR A 85 3.42 1.44 2.10
C TYR A 85 1.97 1.72 1.72
N SER A 86 1.08 1.82 2.70
CA SER A 86 -0.33 2.18 2.53
C SER A 86 -1.02 1.31 1.45
N MET A 87 -1.47 1.86 0.32
CA MET A 87 -2.02 1.11 -0.81
C MET A 87 -1.02 0.06 -1.33
N GLY A 88 0.27 0.40 -1.43
CA GLY A 88 1.33 -0.55 -1.78
C GLY A 88 1.46 -1.68 -0.76
N GLY A 89 1.19 -1.40 0.53
CA GLY A 89 1.12 -2.44 1.57
C GLY A 89 0.02 -3.47 1.33
N ARG A 90 -1.16 -3.04 0.85
CA ARG A 90 -2.23 -3.95 0.43
C ARG A 90 -1.78 -4.85 -0.73
N MET A 91 -1.10 -4.28 -1.71
CA MET A 91 -0.59 -5.02 -2.87
C MET A 91 0.54 -5.96 -2.51
N ALA A 92 1.42 -5.55 -1.59
CA ALA A 92 2.45 -6.41 -1.02
C ALA A 92 1.86 -7.60 -0.26
N MET A 93 0.80 -7.39 0.52
CA MET A 93 0.09 -8.49 1.20
C MET A 93 -0.49 -9.51 0.20
N VAL A 94 -1.01 -9.06 -0.94
CA VAL A 94 -1.51 -9.97 -2.00
C VAL A 94 -0.36 -10.76 -2.62
N LEU A 95 0.79 -10.15 -2.88
CA LEU A 95 1.97 -10.88 -3.38
C LEU A 95 2.49 -11.88 -2.36
N ALA A 96 2.58 -11.50 -1.08
CA ALA A 96 3.01 -12.41 -0.02
C ALA A 96 2.04 -13.60 0.18
N GLU A 97 0.76 -13.44 -0.17
CA GLU A 97 -0.22 -14.54 -0.21
C GLU A 97 0.05 -15.49 -1.40
N LEU A 98 0.49 -14.96 -2.56
CA LEU A 98 0.53 -15.69 -3.83
C LEU A 98 1.92 -16.25 -4.19
N MET A 99 3.00 -15.61 -3.73
CA MET A 99 4.39 -16.01 -4.00
C MET A 99 5.29 -15.95 -2.75
N PRO A 100 4.87 -16.57 -1.64
CA PRO A 100 5.61 -16.48 -0.37
C PRO A 100 7.05 -17.04 -0.49
N GLU A 101 7.28 -18.03 -1.34
CA GLU A 101 8.59 -18.66 -1.60
C GLU A 101 9.61 -17.71 -2.25
N ARG A 102 9.12 -16.62 -2.87
CA ARG A 102 9.97 -15.59 -3.49
C ARG A 102 10.42 -14.53 -2.48
N LEU A 103 9.89 -14.54 -1.25
CA LEU A 103 10.11 -13.48 -0.28
C LEU A 103 11.21 -13.81 0.71
N LYS A 104 12.24 -12.97 0.78
CA LYS A 104 13.24 -12.96 1.84
C LYS A 104 12.75 -12.28 3.11
N SER A 105 11.93 -11.23 2.99
CA SER A 105 11.25 -10.55 4.11
C SER A 105 10.04 -9.77 3.61
N LEU A 106 9.16 -9.38 4.54
CA LEU A 106 7.99 -8.56 4.28
C LEU A 106 7.91 -7.40 5.28
N ILE A 107 7.99 -6.16 4.79
CA ILE A 107 7.82 -4.94 5.58
C ILE A 107 6.53 -4.23 5.13
N LEU A 108 5.59 -4.10 6.05
CA LEU A 108 4.32 -3.43 5.84
C LEU A 108 4.24 -2.13 6.64
N ILE A 109 4.22 -1.00 5.95
CA ILE A 109 4.19 0.33 6.55
C ILE A 109 2.78 0.91 6.38
N ALA A 110 2.02 0.99 7.49
CA ALA A 110 0.61 1.38 7.53
C ALA A 110 -0.20 0.79 6.35
N PRO A 111 -0.22 -0.55 6.17
CA PRO A 111 -0.83 -1.17 5.01
C PRO A 111 -2.34 -0.94 4.98
N ASP A 112 -2.85 -0.52 3.82
CA ASP A 112 -4.29 -0.58 3.50
C ASP A 112 -4.73 -2.04 3.32
N GLY A 113 -6.03 -2.30 3.28
CA GLY A 113 -6.58 -3.65 3.02
C GLY A 113 -6.78 -4.53 4.26
N LEU A 114 -6.33 -4.10 5.44
CA LEU A 114 -6.63 -4.77 6.71
C LEU A 114 -8.10 -4.63 7.09
N LYS A 115 -8.71 -3.52 6.72
CA LYS A 115 -10.14 -3.24 6.89
C LYS A 115 -10.68 -2.63 5.60
N VAL A 116 -11.73 -3.22 5.05
CA VAL A 116 -12.37 -2.64 3.87
C VAL A 116 -13.30 -1.50 4.31
N ASN A 117 -13.07 -0.32 3.75
CA ASN A 117 -13.92 0.85 3.96
C ASN A 117 -15.21 0.70 3.15
N TRP A 118 -16.38 0.92 3.78
CA TRP A 118 -17.68 0.79 3.12
C TRP A 118 -17.88 1.78 1.97
N VAL A 119 -17.34 3.02 2.08
CA VAL A 119 -17.39 4.02 0.99
C VAL A 119 -16.61 3.53 -0.22
N TYR A 120 -15.39 3.00 0.02
CA TYR A 120 -14.58 2.38 -1.02
C TYR A 120 -15.35 1.26 -1.73
N ARG A 121 -15.94 0.32 -0.97
CA ARG A 121 -16.74 -0.77 -1.54
C ARG A 121 -17.92 -0.24 -2.34
N PHE A 122 -18.68 0.69 -1.79
CA PHE A 122 -19.83 1.27 -2.48
C PHE A 122 -19.42 1.87 -3.83
N VAL A 123 -18.37 2.71 -3.84
CA VAL A 123 -17.91 3.36 -5.08
C VAL A 123 -17.32 2.35 -6.07
N SER A 124 -16.50 1.41 -5.60
CA SER A 124 -15.75 0.52 -6.49
C SER A 124 -16.58 -0.68 -6.98
N GLU A 125 -17.48 -1.22 -6.15
CA GLU A 125 -18.19 -2.48 -6.43
C GLU A 125 -19.59 -2.24 -7.02
N THR A 126 -20.25 -1.06 -6.78
CA THR A 126 -21.61 -0.83 -7.26
C THR A 126 -21.69 0.08 -8.50
N LYS A 127 -22.68 -0.14 -9.36
CA LYS A 127 -22.95 0.75 -10.52
C LYS A 127 -23.33 2.15 -10.04
N LEU A 128 -24.20 2.25 -9.01
CA LEU A 128 -24.65 3.52 -8.44
C LEU A 128 -23.48 4.32 -7.84
N GLY A 129 -22.63 3.67 -7.06
CA GLY A 129 -21.44 4.32 -6.48
C GLY A 129 -20.51 4.89 -7.56
N ARG A 130 -20.30 4.16 -8.65
CA ARG A 130 -19.52 4.66 -9.79
C ARG A 130 -20.17 5.85 -10.49
N ILE A 131 -21.49 5.84 -10.68
CA ILE A 131 -22.23 6.98 -11.28
C ILE A 131 -22.10 8.21 -10.37
N LEU A 132 -22.34 8.06 -9.06
CA LEU A 132 -22.21 9.14 -8.10
C LEU A 132 -20.77 9.69 -8.05
N TYR A 133 -19.76 8.83 -8.05
CA TYR A 133 -18.39 9.31 -8.03
C TYR A 133 -17.99 10.03 -9.33
N ARG A 134 -18.50 9.60 -10.48
CA ARG A 134 -18.32 10.35 -11.74
C ARG A 134 -18.88 11.75 -11.65
N SER A 135 -20.05 11.95 -11.02
CA SER A 135 -20.58 13.31 -10.80
C SER A 135 -19.67 14.17 -9.90
N ILE A 136 -18.94 13.55 -8.96
CA ILE A 136 -17.93 14.25 -8.14
C ILE A 136 -16.74 14.69 -9.00
N ILE A 137 -16.31 13.85 -9.98
CA ILE A 137 -15.20 14.22 -10.87
C ILE A 137 -15.51 15.50 -11.64
N ASP A 138 -16.71 15.63 -12.15
CA ASP A 138 -17.13 16.78 -12.97
C ASP A 138 -17.59 17.97 -12.12
N SER A 139 -18.31 17.72 -11.03
CA SER A 139 -18.95 18.75 -10.18
C SER A 139 -18.76 18.43 -8.69
N PRO A 140 -17.59 18.71 -8.08
CA PRO A 140 -17.28 18.31 -6.70
C PRO A 140 -17.99 19.14 -5.63
N ASN A 141 -18.57 20.31 -5.98
CA ASN A 141 -19.05 21.29 -4.99
C ASN A 141 -20.13 20.73 -4.04
N TRP A 142 -21.01 19.86 -4.52
CA TRP A 142 -22.05 19.28 -3.69
C TRP A 142 -21.48 18.37 -2.59
N ILE A 143 -20.49 17.53 -2.92
CA ILE A 143 -19.87 16.62 -1.95
C ILE A 143 -18.97 17.39 -0.97
N LEU A 144 -18.26 18.42 -1.44
CA LEU A 144 -17.45 19.27 -0.58
C LEU A 144 -18.31 20.01 0.45
N ARG A 145 -19.44 20.58 0.02
CA ARG A 145 -20.42 21.21 0.94
C ARG A 145 -20.97 20.21 1.97
N MET A 146 -21.26 18.97 1.54
CA MET A 146 -21.71 17.93 2.45
C MET A 146 -20.62 17.57 3.49
N VAL A 147 -19.36 17.45 3.06
CA VAL A 147 -18.23 17.20 3.94
C VAL A 147 -18.04 18.33 4.95
N ASP A 148 -18.17 19.58 4.51
CA ASP A 148 -18.07 20.77 5.37
C ASP A 148 -19.22 20.84 6.38
N MET A 149 -20.45 20.50 5.96
CA MET A 149 -21.60 20.37 6.85
C MET A 149 -21.39 19.30 7.92
N LEU A 150 -20.91 18.09 7.55
CA LEU A 150 -20.60 17.03 8.50
C LEU A 150 -19.48 17.43 9.49
N ARG A 151 -18.55 18.26 9.01
CA ARG A 151 -17.51 18.82 9.89
C ARG A 151 -18.09 19.86 10.86
N PHE A 152 -18.96 20.75 10.38
CA PHE A 152 -19.68 21.73 11.20
C PHE A 152 -20.50 21.02 12.31
N LEU A 153 -21.19 19.95 11.98
CA LEU A 153 -21.94 19.10 12.92
C LEU A 153 -21.05 18.26 13.82
N ARG A 154 -19.72 18.41 13.76
CA ARG A 154 -18.71 17.64 14.55
C ARG A 154 -18.74 16.11 14.32
N VAL A 155 -19.45 15.64 13.30
CA VAL A 155 -19.48 14.21 12.92
C VAL A 155 -18.17 13.80 12.25
N LEU A 156 -17.53 14.71 11.49
CA LEU A 156 -16.31 14.43 10.75
C LEU A 156 -15.08 15.07 11.42
N HIS A 157 -14.00 14.27 11.54
CA HIS A 157 -12.76 14.78 12.11
C HIS A 157 -12.05 15.76 11.14
N PRO A 158 -11.45 16.90 11.61
CA PRO A 158 -10.80 17.90 10.76
C PRO A 158 -9.76 17.34 9.79
N LYS A 159 -8.95 16.39 10.22
CA LYS A 159 -7.92 15.77 9.36
C LYS A 159 -8.54 14.98 8.20
N ILE A 160 -9.70 14.38 8.39
CA ILE A 160 -10.42 13.65 7.33
C ILE A 160 -11.03 14.65 6.35
N GLN A 161 -11.69 15.72 6.84
CA GLN A 161 -12.17 16.80 5.98
C GLN A 161 -11.04 17.33 5.08
N ARG A 162 -9.93 17.72 5.68
CA ARG A 162 -8.75 18.24 4.94
C ARG A 162 -8.22 17.23 3.92
N PHE A 163 -8.15 15.96 4.29
CA PHE A 163 -7.75 14.90 3.37
C PHE A 163 -8.69 14.82 2.16
N VAL A 164 -10.01 14.83 2.37
CA VAL A 164 -11.00 14.80 1.29
C VAL A 164 -10.87 16.01 0.38
N HIS A 165 -10.77 17.23 0.94
CA HIS A 165 -10.57 18.45 0.16
C HIS A 165 -9.31 18.38 -0.72
N VAL A 166 -8.19 17.94 -0.16
CA VAL A 166 -6.93 17.78 -0.93
C VAL A 166 -7.07 16.75 -2.05
N GLN A 167 -7.75 15.63 -1.81
CA GLN A 167 -7.95 14.59 -2.83
C GLN A 167 -8.96 15.00 -3.91
N LEU A 168 -9.90 15.88 -3.60
CA LEU A 168 -10.93 16.35 -4.53
C LEU A 168 -10.65 17.73 -5.14
N GLU A 169 -9.50 18.33 -4.86
CA GLU A 169 -9.16 19.70 -5.25
C GLU A 169 -9.20 19.91 -6.77
N THR A 170 -8.49 19.04 -7.53
CA THR A 170 -8.43 19.14 -8.98
C THR A 170 -9.15 17.98 -9.67
N LYS A 171 -9.55 18.17 -10.93
CA LYS A 171 -10.17 17.10 -11.73
C LYS A 171 -9.23 15.89 -11.86
N SER A 172 -7.95 16.14 -12.06
CA SER A 172 -6.94 15.08 -12.17
C SER A 172 -6.81 14.27 -10.89
N LYS A 173 -6.81 14.91 -9.70
CA LYS A 173 -6.78 14.18 -8.41
C LYS A 173 -8.04 13.34 -8.25
N ARG A 174 -9.23 13.87 -8.56
CA ARG A 174 -10.50 13.12 -8.50
C ARG A 174 -10.49 11.93 -9.44
N GLN A 175 -9.99 12.10 -10.65
CA GLN A 175 -9.86 11.02 -11.63
C GLN A 175 -8.88 9.95 -11.12
N LEU A 176 -7.73 10.36 -10.57
CA LEU A 176 -6.75 9.43 -9.98
C LEU A 176 -7.36 8.57 -8.86
N VAL A 177 -8.14 9.19 -7.94
CA VAL A 177 -8.83 8.43 -6.88
C VAL A 177 -9.77 7.39 -7.50
N TYR A 178 -10.58 7.81 -8.48
CA TYR A 178 -11.53 6.91 -9.16
C TYR A 178 -10.83 5.75 -9.85
N ASP A 179 -9.83 6.06 -10.66
CA ASP A 179 -9.11 5.04 -11.44
C ASP A 179 -8.36 4.07 -10.54
N ALA A 180 -7.60 4.58 -9.56
CA ALA A 180 -6.86 3.73 -8.63
C ALA A 180 -7.80 2.81 -7.81
N TRP A 181 -8.95 3.34 -7.35
CA TRP A 181 -9.92 2.53 -6.62
C TRP A 181 -10.52 1.43 -7.51
N LEU A 182 -10.87 1.74 -8.74
CA LEU A 182 -11.49 0.78 -9.64
C LEU A 182 -10.50 -0.26 -10.17
N ILE A 183 -9.28 0.15 -10.51
CA ILE A 183 -8.26 -0.76 -11.00
C ILE A 183 -7.93 -1.81 -9.94
N HIS A 184 -7.73 -1.39 -8.69
CA HIS A 184 -7.22 -2.24 -7.63
C HIS A 184 -8.30 -2.84 -6.71
N ARG A 185 -9.60 -2.75 -7.09
CA ARG A 185 -10.71 -3.19 -6.23
C ARG A 185 -10.77 -4.68 -5.93
N GLN A 186 -10.08 -5.52 -6.70
CA GLN A 186 -9.99 -6.95 -6.45
C GLN A 186 -8.75 -7.36 -5.65
N LEU A 187 -7.80 -6.45 -5.44
CA LEU A 187 -6.56 -6.72 -4.73
C LEU A 187 -6.72 -6.56 -3.22
N PHE A 188 -7.36 -7.53 -2.58
CA PHE A 188 -7.46 -7.62 -1.12
C PHE A 188 -6.91 -8.96 -0.63
N PRO A 189 -6.01 -8.96 0.38
CA PRO A 189 -5.45 -10.18 0.92
C PRO A 189 -6.49 -10.97 1.73
N ARG A 190 -6.34 -12.29 1.76
CA ARG A 190 -7.00 -13.18 2.72
C ARG A 190 -6.14 -13.25 3.97
N LEU A 191 -6.42 -12.42 4.97
CA LEU A 191 -5.53 -12.19 6.12
C LEU A 191 -5.13 -13.49 6.86
N ALA A 192 -6.04 -14.44 7.02
CA ALA A 192 -5.73 -15.73 7.65
C ALA A 192 -4.76 -16.58 6.80
N LEU A 193 -4.93 -16.56 5.48
CA LEU A 193 -4.02 -17.26 4.58
C LEU A 193 -2.65 -16.58 4.53
N LEU A 194 -2.62 -15.26 4.49
CA LEU A 194 -1.39 -14.47 4.52
C LEU A 194 -0.58 -14.78 5.79
N ALA A 195 -1.19 -14.72 6.98
CA ALA A 195 -0.52 -15.02 8.24
C ALA A 195 0.07 -16.44 8.22
N ARG A 196 -0.74 -17.43 7.77
CA ARG A 196 -0.28 -18.81 7.63
C ARG A 196 0.92 -18.93 6.67
N LYS A 197 0.88 -18.22 5.51
CA LYS A 197 1.98 -18.26 4.54
C LYS A 197 3.27 -17.64 5.08
N ILE A 198 3.16 -16.54 5.82
CA ILE A 198 4.31 -15.91 6.49
C ILE A 198 4.96 -16.90 7.48
N GLU A 199 4.15 -17.61 8.29
CA GLU A 199 4.66 -18.61 9.24
C GLU A 199 5.23 -19.86 8.55
N GLU A 200 4.52 -20.43 7.56
CA GLU A 200 4.94 -21.65 6.83
C GLU A 200 6.27 -21.46 6.11
N HIS A 201 6.51 -20.28 5.54
CA HIS A 201 7.74 -19.95 4.83
C HIS A 201 8.78 -19.22 5.69
N HIS A 202 8.53 -19.08 7.00
CA HIS A 202 9.42 -18.39 7.95
C HIS A 202 9.87 -17.00 7.49
N ILE A 203 8.96 -16.25 6.83
CA ILE A 203 9.26 -14.92 6.28
C ILE A 203 9.46 -13.93 7.44
N PRO A 204 10.64 -13.30 7.59
CA PRO A 204 10.82 -12.17 8.49
C PRO A 204 9.80 -11.09 8.20
N PHE A 205 9.02 -10.68 9.21
CA PHE A 205 7.85 -9.84 9.04
C PHE A 205 7.86 -8.65 10.00
N GLU A 206 7.70 -7.45 9.44
CA GLU A 206 7.58 -6.21 10.21
C GLU A 206 6.29 -5.47 9.82
N LEU A 207 5.56 -5.00 10.83
CA LEU A 207 4.30 -4.27 10.66
C LEU A 207 4.37 -2.94 11.41
N ILE A 208 4.49 -1.83 10.68
CA ILE A 208 4.74 -0.50 11.22
C ILE A 208 3.51 0.39 11.08
N PHE A 209 3.16 1.12 12.14
CA PHE A 209 2.11 2.15 12.11
C PHE A 209 2.55 3.44 12.77
N GLY A 210 1.90 4.53 12.40
CA GLY A 210 2.01 5.80 13.11
C GLY A 210 1.04 5.86 14.29
N THR A 211 1.54 6.27 15.46
CA THR A 211 0.71 6.47 16.67
C THR A 211 -0.45 7.44 16.42
N TYR A 212 -0.22 8.45 15.58
CA TYR A 212 -1.21 9.48 15.24
C TYR A 212 -1.86 9.28 13.87
N ASP A 213 -1.71 8.09 13.27
CA ASP A 213 -2.33 7.79 11.99
C ASP A 213 -3.86 7.71 12.13
N ARG A 214 -4.56 8.60 11.42
CA ARG A 214 -6.03 8.66 11.38
C ARG A 214 -6.60 8.11 10.08
N VAL A 215 -5.74 7.81 9.11
CA VAL A 215 -6.11 7.20 7.82
C VAL A 215 -6.15 5.69 7.98
N ILE A 216 -5.05 5.11 8.46
CA ILE A 216 -4.93 3.67 8.76
C ILE A 216 -4.43 3.51 10.20
N PRO A 217 -5.34 3.48 11.17
CA PRO A 217 -4.95 3.41 12.57
C PRO A 217 -4.37 2.04 12.94
N ALA A 218 -3.38 2.03 13.84
CA ALA A 218 -2.68 0.83 14.29
C ALA A 218 -3.58 -0.30 14.79
N ARG A 219 -4.76 0.02 15.33
CA ARG A 219 -5.76 -0.97 15.76
C ARG A 219 -6.22 -1.88 14.61
N ASP A 220 -6.13 -1.43 13.36
CA ASP A 220 -6.51 -2.25 12.20
C ASP A 220 -5.49 -3.37 11.96
N GLY A 221 -4.24 -3.23 12.41
CA GLY A 221 -3.21 -4.27 12.40
C GLY A 221 -3.61 -5.53 13.16
N LYS A 222 -4.40 -5.39 14.24
CA LYS A 222 -4.92 -6.53 15.02
C LYS A 222 -5.73 -7.51 14.15
N ARG A 223 -6.28 -7.05 13.01
CA ARG A 223 -7.05 -7.90 12.09
C ARG A 223 -6.17 -8.94 11.39
N LEU A 224 -4.92 -8.60 11.09
CA LEU A 224 -3.93 -9.54 10.56
C LEU A 224 -3.30 -10.34 11.69
N LEU A 225 -2.82 -9.65 12.73
CA LEU A 225 -2.02 -10.25 13.80
C LEU A 225 -2.75 -11.35 14.58
N LYS A 226 -4.06 -11.28 14.72
CA LYS A 226 -4.87 -12.32 15.37
C LYS A 226 -4.85 -13.70 14.69
N HIS A 227 -4.33 -13.77 13.45
CA HIS A 227 -4.26 -15.01 12.67
C HIS A 227 -2.90 -15.72 12.80
N PHE A 228 -1.90 -15.05 13.39
CA PHE A 228 -0.62 -15.69 13.71
C PHE A 228 -0.76 -16.61 14.93
N LYS A 229 -0.02 -17.71 14.95
CA LYS A 229 0.05 -18.64 16.10
C LYS A 229 0.87 -18.04 17.24
N GLN A 230 1.96 -17.34 16.89
CA GLN A 230 2.79 -16.60 17.83
C GLN A 230 2.30 -15.16 17.99
N GLU A 231 2.50 -14.59 19.17
CA GLU A 231 2.15 -13.20 19.41
C GLU A 231 3.07 -12.27 18.63
N HIS A 232 2.49 -11.53 17.69
CA HIS A 232 3.14 -10.43 17.00
C HIS A 232 2.54 -9.10 17.45
N ARG A 233 3.40 -8.09 17.58
CA ARG A 233 2.98 -6.73 17.91
C ARG A 233 3.43 -5.78 16.79
N PRO A 234 2.58 -4.80 16.43
CA PRO A 234 3.01 -3.80 15.46
C PRO A 234 3.98 -2.82 16.10
N THR A 235 4.95 -2.38 15.33
CA THR A 235 5.79 -1.24 15.70
C THR A 235 5.00 0.05 15.59
N LEU A 236 5.10 0.90 16.60
CA LEU A 236 4.42 2.19 16.66
C LEU A 236 5.45 3.31 16.64
N LEU A 237 5.47 4.09 15.57
CA LEU A 237 6.30 5.28 15.45
C LEU A 237 5.50 6.55 15.81
N ASN A 238 6.16 7.53 16.39
CA ASN A 238 5.55 8.79 16.82
C ASN A 238 5.22 9.72 15.64
N LEU A 239 4.53 9.18 14.62
CA LEU A 239 4.21 9.79 13.34
C LEU A 239 2.70 9.71 13.03
N GLY A 240 2.25 10.48 12.02
CA GLY A 240 0.95 10.32 11.38
C GLY A 240 1.01 9.29 10.24
N HIS A 241 0.12 9.46 9.22
CA HIS A 241 0.09 8.55 8.07
C HIS A 241 1.33 8.64 7.16
N ARG A 242 2.07 9.75 7.18
CA ARG A 242 3.31 9.91 6.39
C ARG A 242 4.45 9.17 7.06
N LEU A 243 4.55 7.87 6.79
CA LEU A 243 5.52 6.96 7.39
C LEU A 243 6.71 6.64 6.49
N LEU A 244 6.73 6.99 5.22
CA LEU A 244 7.98 7.11 4.46
C LEU A 244 8.68 8.38 4.98
N HIS A 245 9.48 8.20 6.04
CA HIS A 245 10.05 9.26 6.88
C HIS A 245 11.39 8.80 7.45
N PRO A 246 12.36 9.71 7.70
CA PRO A 246 13.66 9.35 8.31
C PRO A 246 13.54 8.47 9.55
N THR A 247 12.62 8.77 10.46
CA THR A 247 12.38 7.94 11.66
C THR A 247 12.04 6.48 11.35
N THR A 248 11.38 6.21 10.23
CA THR A 248 11.10 4.82 9.79
C THR A 248 12.37 4.16 9.26
N VAL A 249 13.20 4.92 8.57
CA VAL A 249 14.50 4.45 8.07
C VAL A 249 15.42 4.11 9.24
N GLU A 250 15.53 5.00 10.23
CA GLU A 250 16.30 4.82 11.47
C GLU A 250 15.84 3.53 12.18
N HIS A 251 14.53 3.38 12.43
CA HIS A 251 13.98 2.19 13.08
C HIS A 251 14.34 0.90 12.33
N LEU A 252 14.18 0.85 11.01
CA LEU A 252 14.47 -0.34 10.22
C LEU A 252 15.97 -0.67 10.18
N SER A 253 16.83 0.35 10.23
CA SER A 253 18.27 0.19 10.34
C SER A 253 18.68 -0.34 11.72
N GLU A 254 18.18 0.27 12.79
CA GLU A 254 18.51 -0.12 14.18
C GLU A 254 18.05 -1.52 14.55
N THR A 255 16.89 -1.93 14.05
CA THR A 255 16.33 -3.27 14.31
C THR A 255 16.89 -4.34 13.39
N GLY A 256 17.68 -3.99 12.37
CA GLY A 256 18.15 -4.93 11.34
C GLY A 256 17.02 -5.53 10.49
N MET A 257 15.82 -4.93 10.52
CA MET A 257 14.67 -5.41 9.74
C MET A 257 14.68 -4.92 8.28
N TRP A 258 15.53 -3.93 7.97
CA TRP A 258 15.78 -3.58 6.58
C TRP A 258 16.61 -4.67 5.92
N MET A 259 16.03 -5.39 4.95
CA MET A 259 16.70 -6.46 4.19
C MET A 259 17.51 -7.40 5.10
N PRO A 260 16.89 -8.08 6.07
CA PRO A 260 17.61 -8.95 7.00
C PRO A 260 18.30 -10.07 6.25
N SER A 261 19.56 -10.34 6.61
CA SER A 261 20.30 -11.50 6.11
C SER A 261 19.54 -12.78 6.44
N ALA A 262 19.55 -13.75 5.54
CA ALA A 262 19.00 -15.06 5.86
C ALA A 262 19.68 -15.57 7.14
N LYS A 263 18.90 -15.94 8.16
CA LYS A 263 19.46 -16.64 9.32
C LYS A 263 20.05 -17.96 8.82
N PRO A 264 21.27 -18.30 9.24
CA PRO A 264 21.90 -19.56 8.86
C PRO A 264 21.10 -20.78 9.31
#